data_93b80881bc3e5892562a7f747292613e
#
_entry.id   93b80881bc3e5892562a7f747292613e
#
_cell.length_a   1.000
_cell.length_b   1.000
_cell.length_c   1.000
_cell.angle_alpha   90.00
_cell.angle_beta   90.00
_cell.angle_gamma   90.00
#
_symmetry.space_group_name_H-M   'P 1'
#
loop_
_entity.id
_entity.type
_entity.pdbx_description
1 polymer ?
#
loop_
_entity_poly.entity_id
_entity_poly.type
_entity_poly.pdbx_seq_one_letter_code
_entity_poly.pdbx_strand_id
1 'polypeptide(L)'
;LHIEGRDITDARVWEILLYASVNRITIEGACQELDQAPSGNSVREHLSESLDDHRQAVKQLEQGLNAALEDQVPPRVRRRWSQSRYEMAIDLHDVPYHGQPALDENEVRLGMAKSGTTHFHSYATLAIVHDRRRYELAITFVWADESMADVVQRLIGYKNRLKVRVRRMYLDKGFCSHDVM
;
A
#
# COMPACT_ATOMS: atom_id res chain seq x y z
N LEU A 1 29.25 -22.15 -13.95
CA LEU A 1 28.33 -22.98 -13.15
C LEU A 1 26.93 -22.62 -13.52
N HIS A 2 26.31 -23.45 -14.39
CA HIS A 2 24.86 -23.39 -14.60
C HIS A 2 24.22 -23.97 -13.33
N ILE A 3 23.62 -23.13 -12.51
CA ILE A 3 22.68 -23.57 -11.50
C ILE A 3 21.36 -23.66 -12.24
N GLU A 4 20.97 -24.87 -12.64
CA GLU A 4 19.66 -25.18 -13.18
C GLU A 4 18.58 -24.65 -12.24
N GLY A 5 17.53 -24.06 -12.83
CA GLY A 5 16.53 -23.25 -12.17
C GLY A 5 15.94 -23.94 -10.94
N ARG A 6 16.14 -23.30 -9.80
CA ARG A 6 15.26 -23.54 -8.66
C ARG A 6 13.91 -22.94 -9.02
N ASP A 7 12.89 -23.76 -9.04
CA ASP A 7 11.52 -23.29 -9.18
C ASP A 7 11.24 -22.25 -8.10
N ILE A 8 11.05 -21.00 -8.52
CA ILE A 8 10.68 -19.92 -7.61
C ILE A 8 9.23 -20.14 -7.27
N THR A 9 8.93 -20.44 -6.01
CA THR A 9 7.57 -20.58 -5.54
C THR A 9 7.04 -19.25 -5.00
N ASP A 10 5.73 -19.02 -5.10
CA ASP A 10 5.08 -17.83 -4.53
C ASP A 10 5.42 -17.66 -3.04
N ALA A 11 5.46 -18.75 -2.27
CA ALA A 11 5.82 -18.71 -0.87
C ALA A 11 7.23 -18.15 -0.65
N ARG A 12 8.18 -18.52 -1.52
CA ARG A 12 9.56 -18.03 -1.45
C ARG A 12 9.65 -16.56 -1.83
N VAL A 13 8.89 -16.13 -2.82
CA VAL A 13 8.78 -14.71 -3.19
C VAL A 13 8.24 -13.89 -2.02
N TRP A 14 7.16 -14.35 -1.39
CA TRP A 14 6.59 -13.67 -0.21
C TRP A 14 7.57 -13.61 0.96
N GLU A 15 8.31 -14.67 1.23
CA GLU A 15 9.35 -14.68 2.26
C GLU A 15 10.40 -13.59 2.01
N ILE A 16 10.91 -13.49 0.78
CA ILE A 16 11.90 -12.49 0.39
C ILE A 16 11.33 -11.07 0.52
N LEU A 17 10.12 -10.84 0.03
CA LEU A 17 9.47 -9.52 0.10
C LEU A 17 9.21 -9.08 1.56
N LEU A 18 8.73 -10.00 2.40
CA LEU A 18 8.50 -9.72 3.82
C LEU A 18 9.82 -9.45 4.54
N TYR A 19 10.85 -10.25 4.27
CA TYR A 19 12.17 -10.05 4.86
C TYR A 19 12.77 -8.70 4.46
N ALA A 20 12.72 -8.36 3.17
CA ALA A 20 13.18 -7.08 2.66
C ALA A 20 12.44 -5.90 3.32
N SER A 21 11.11 -6.01 3.44
CA SER A 21 10.25 -4.99 4.03
C SER A 21 10.54 -4.76 5.52
N VAL A 22 10.63 -5.83 6.30
CA VAL A 22 10.90 -5.77 7.75
C VAL A 22 12.28 -5.18 8.04
N ASN A 23 13.29 -5.59 7.27
CA ASN A 23 14.67 -5.15 7.45
C ASN A 23 15.00 -3.84 6.70
N ARG A 24 14.05 -3.30 5.91
CA ARG A 24 14.22 -2.08 5.10
C ARG A 24 15.41 -2.16 4.14
N ILE A 25 15.60 -3.32 3.52
CA ILE A 25 16.64 -3.58 2.53
C ILE A 25 16.02 -3.85 1.16
N THR A 26 16.85 -3.89 0.14
CA THR A 26 16.40 -4.21 -1.23
C THR A 26 16.08 -5.70 -1.37
N ILE A 27 15.32 -6.08 -2.42
CA ILE A 27 15.09 -7.48 -2.78
C ILE A 27 16.43 -8.21 -2.96
N GLU A 28 17.41 -7.56 -3.62
CA GLU A 28 18.74 -8.13 -3.81
C GLU A 28 19.45 -8.39 -2.47
N GLY A 29 19.39 -7.41 -1.54
CA GLY A 29 19.94 -7.57 -0.19
C GLY A 29 19.28 -8.72 0.57
N ALA A 30 17.96 -8.84 0.49
CA ALA A 30 17.24 -9.95 1.10
C ALA A 30 17.66 -11.31 0.52
N CYS A 31 17.82 -11.38 -0.80
CA CYS A 31 18.28 -12.61 -1.46
C CYS A 31 19.71 -13.00 -1.06
N GLN A 32 20.56 -12.03 -0.73
CA GLN A 32 21.94 -12.30 -0.26
C GLN A 32 21.97 -12.81 1.18
N GLU A 33 21.02 -12.38 2.02
CA GLU A 33 20.98 -12.76 3.43
C GLU A 33 20.19 -14.05 3.70
N LEU A 34 19.23 -14.38 2.83
CA LEU A 34 18.42 -15.59 2.98
C LEU A 34 19.08 -16.81 2.34
N ASP A 35 19.18 -17.89 3.10
CA ASP A 35 19.72 -19.15 2.62
C ASP A 35 18.94 -19.66 1.40
N GLN A 36 19.69 -20.08 0.38
CA GLN A 36 19.14 -20.67 -0.85
C GLN A 36 18.14 -19.76 -1.59
N ALA A 37 18.19 -18.45 -1.38
CA ALA A 37 17.36 -17.53 -2.14
C ALA A 37 17.79 -17.46 -3.62
N PRO A 38 16.84 -17.24 -4.55
CA PRO A 38 17.15 -16.92 -5.94
C PRO A 38 17.82 -15.54 -6.03
N SER A 39 18.32 -15.17 -7.22
CA SER A 39 18.79 -13.80 -7.45
C SER A 39 17.65 -12.79 -7.38
N GLY A 40 17.94 -11.56 -6.96
CA GLY A 40 16.92 -10.51 -6.95
C GLY A 40 16.34 -10.22 -8.33
N ASN A 41 17.10 -10.47 -9.42
CA ASN A 41 16.58 -10.36 -10.78
C ASN A 41 15.54 -11.45 -11.07
N SER A 42 15.82 -12.69 -10.72
CA SER A 42 14.86 -13.78 -10.91
C SER A 42 13.57 -13.57 -10.12
N VAL A 43 13.66 -12.98 -8.91
CA VAL A 43 12.45 -12.59 -8.15
C VAL A 43 11.65 -11.51 -8.87
N ARG A 44 12.32 -10.49 -9.43
CA ARG A 44 11.62 -9.43 -10.19
C ARG A 44 10.99 -9.94 -11.48
N GLU A 45 11.68 -10.81 -12.21
CA GLU A 45 11.14 -11.47 -13.41
C GLU A 45 9.88 -12.27 -13.07
N HIS A 46 9.93 -13.11 -12.04
CA HIS A 46 8.79 -13.89 -11.58
C HIS A 46 7.60 -13.00 -11.15
N LEU A 47 7.87 -11.91 -10.45
CA LEU A 47 6.83 -10.93 -10.10
C LEU A 47 6.23 -10.27 -11.33
N SER A 48 7.06 -9.88 -12.31
CA SER A 48 6.60 -9.25 -13.55
C SER A 48 5.74 -10.19 -14.40
N GLU A 49 6.11 -11.47 -14.49
CA GLU A 49 5.35 -12.50 -15.21
C GLU A 49 4.01 -12.83 -14.53
N SER A 50 3.96 -12.73 -13.19
CA SER A 50 2.76 -13.03 -12.41
C SER A 50 1.73 -11.89 -12.40
N LEU A 51 2.07 -10.71 -12.94
CA LEU A 51 1.25 -9.50 -12.91
C LEU A 51 0.80 -9.10 -14.32
N ASP A 52 0.01 -9.94 -15.00
CA ASP A 52 -0.43 -9.74 -16.39
C ASP A 52 -1.27 -8.48 -16.62
N ASP A 53 -2.11 -8.08 -15.65
CA ASP A 53 -2.87 -6.81 -15.65
C ASP A 53 -2.48 -6.01 -14.42
N HIS A 54 -1.63 -5.01 -14.63
CA HIS A 54 -1.05 -4.22 -13.55
C HIS A 54 -2.10 -3.60 -12.62
N ARG A 55 -3.11 -2.93 -13.16
CA ARG A 55 -4.16 -2.32 -12.33
C ARG A 55 -5.01 -3.35 -11.59
N GLN A 56 -5.31 -4.47 -12.22
CA GLN A 56 -6.07 -5.54 -11.60
C GLN A 56 -5.26 -6.21 -10.49
N ALA A 57 -3.97 -6.44 -10.70
CA ALA A 57 -3.07 -7.00 -9.69
C ALA A 57 -2.93 -6.06 -8.47
N VAL A 58 -2.72 -4.76 -8.69
CA VAL A 58 -2.69 -3.75 -7.62
C VAL A 58 -3.99 -3.75 -6.83
N LYS A 59 -5.14 -3.83 -7.50
CA LYS A 59 -6.45 -3.90 -6.84
C LYS A 59 -6.63 -5.16 -5.99
N GLN A 60 -6.18 -6.30 -6.48
CA GLN A 60 -6.22 -7.56 -5.72
C GLN A 60 -5.29 -7.48 -4.49
N LEU A 61 -4.08 -6.96 -4.66
CA LEU A 61 -3.15 -6.75 -3.56
C LEU A 61 -3.73 -5.80 -2.51
N GLU A 62 -4.32 -4.68 -2.93
CA GLU A 62 -5.01 -3.73 -2.04
C GLU A 62 -6.13 -4.40 -1.24
N GLN A 63 -6.94 -5.23 -1.90
CA GLN A 63 -8.01 -5.98 -1.25
C GLN A 63 -7.45 -6.97 -0.20
N GLY A 64 -6.40 -7.70 -0.55
CA GLY A 64 -5.72 -8.63 0.36
C GLY A 64 -5.13 -7.93 1.58
N LEU A 65 -4.43 -6.82 1.37
CA LEU A 65 -3.86 -6.01 2.46
C LEU A 65 -4.94 -5.46 3.38
N ASN A 66 -6.03 -4.94 2.83
CA ASN A 66 -7.14 -4.41 3.62
C ASN A 66 -7.89 -5.50 4.39
N ALA A 67 -8.03 -6.71 3.83
CA ALA A 67 -8.56 -7.86 4.55
C ALA A 67 -7.65 -8.27 5.72
N ALA A 68 -6.35 -8.31 5.49
CA ALA A 68 -5.37 -8.62 6.54
C ALA A 68 -5.37 -7.58 7.67
N LEU A 69 -5.48 -6.28 7.34
CA LEU A 69 -5.64 -5.22 8.34
C LEU A 69 -6.90 -5.41 9.17
N GLU A 70 -8.00 -5.76 8.52
CA GLU A 70 -9.26 -6.05 9.19
C GLU A 70 -9.17 -7.24 10.13
N ASP A 71 -8.52 -8.33 9.72
CA ASP A 71 -8.40 -9.57 10.50
C ASP A 71 -7.52 -9.43 11.75
N GLN A 72 -6.57 -8.49 11.74
CA GLN A 72 -5.75 -8.16 12.91
C GLN A 72 -6.55 -7.50 14.04
N VAL A 73 -7.73 -6.96 13.74
CA VAL A 73 -8.53 -6.26 14.75
C VAL A 73 -9.37 -7.23 15.55
N PRO A 74 -9.14 -7.33 16.89
CA PRO A 74 -9.93 -8.22 17.73
C PRO A 74 -11.44 -7.94 17.65
N PRO A 75 -12.32 -8.96 17.63
CA PRO A 75 -13.76 -8.76 17.49
C PRO A 75 -14.38 -7.84 18.55
N ARG A 76 -13.85 -7.83 19.77
CA ARG A 76 -14.27 -6.92 20.85
C ARG A 76 -14.00 -5.45 20.52
N VAL A 77 -12.90 -5.15 19.80
CA VAL A 77 -12.55 -3.81 19.38
C VAL A 77 -13.46 -3.38 18.23
N ARG A 78 -13.67 -4.25 17.24
CA ARG A 78 -14.57 -4.03 16.11
C ARG A 78 -16.00 -3.67 16.57
N ARG A 79 -16.54 -4.36 17.58
CA ARG A 79 -17.86 -4.03 18.15
C ARG A 79 -17.93 -2.61 18.70
N ARG A 80 -16.85 -2.10 19.28
CA ARG A 80 -16.79 -0.72 19.82
C ARG A 80 -16.83 0.33 18.74
N TRP A 81 -16.37 0.02 17.52
CA TRP A 81 -16.36 0.97 16.41
C TRP A 81 -17.77 1.49 16.04
N SER A 82 -18.78 0.64 16.16
CA SER A 82 -20.19 1.04 15.93
C SER A 82 -20.84 1.71 17.14
N GLN A 83 -20.25 1.62 18.32
CA GLN A 83 -20.80 2.16 19.56
C GLN A 83 -20.24 3.53 19.93
N SER A 84 -18.97 3.78 19.65
CA SER A 84 -18.28 5.01 19.97
C SER A 84 -17.94 5.81 18.70
N ARG A 85 -17.72 7.13 18.85
CA ARG A 85 -17.26 7.99 17.76
C ARG A 85 -15.77 8.23 17.87
N TYR A 86 -15.06 8.09 16.75
CA TYR A 86 -13.62 8.19 16.67
C TYR A 86 -13.17 9.40 15.87
N GLU A 87 -11.98 9.89 16.17
CA GLU A 87 -11.26 10.78 15.28
C GLU A 87 -10.49 9.92 14.30
N MET A 88 -10.51 10.33 13.03
CA MET A 88 -9.87 9.58 11.94
C MET A 88 -9.00 10.52 11.12
N ALA A 89 -8.00 9.96 10.47
CA ALA A 89 -7.13 10.67 9.55
C ALA A 89 -7.02 9.94 8.22
N ILE A 90 -7.00 10.71 7.14
CA ILE A 90 -6.58 10.26 5.81
C ILE A 90 -5.26 10.96 5.51
N ASP A 91 -4.26 10.17 5.16
CA ASP A 91 -2.89 10.62 4.92
C ASP A 91 -2.41 10.14 3.56
N LEU A 92 -1.66 10.99 2.84
CA LEU A 92 -1.11 10.71 1.53
C LEU A 92 0.40 10.44 1.67
N HIS A 93 0.84 9.32 1.15
CA HIS A 93 2.23 8.91 1.18
C HIS A 93 2.79 8.84 -0.23
N ASP A 94 3.78 9.67 -0.51
CA ASP A 94 4.51 9.70 -1.77
C ASP A 94 5.86 9.00 -1.60
N VAL A 95 6.04 7.87 -2.26
CA VAL A 95 7.29 7.11 -2.30
C VAL A 95 8.07 7.52 -3.53
N PRO A 96 9.28 8.08 -3.40
CA PRO A 96 10.10 8.50 -4.52
C PRO A 96 10.35 7.37 -5.51
N TYR A 97 10.16 7.64 -6.78
CA TYR A 97 10.41 6.74 -7.89
C TYR A 97 11.49 7.30 -8.80
N HIS A 98 12.48 6.49 -9.15
CA HIS A 98 13.63 6.89 -9.95
C HIS A 98 13.74 6.11 -11.28
N GLY A 99 12.76 5.25 -11.58
CA GLY A 99 12.70 4.43 -12.78
C GLY A 99 11.88 5.06 -13.91
N GLN A 100 11.61 4.25 -14.92
CA GLN A 100 10.66 4.55 -16.00
C GLN A 100 9.32 3.91 -15.63
N PRO A 101 8.16 4.56 -15.87
CA PRO A 101 6.86 3.89 -15.78
C PRO A 101 6.87 2.69 -16.73
N ALA A 102 6.69 1.49 -16.18
CA ALA A 102 6.90 0.29 -16.97
C ALA A 102 5.64 -0.17 -17.71
N LEU A 103 4.48 -0.13 -17.06
CA LEU A 103 3.24 -0.75 -17.56
C LEU A 103 2.08 0.25 -17.71
N ASP A 104 1.93 1.19 -16.80
CA ASP A 104 0.88 2.22 -16.84
C ASP A 104 1.50 3.59 -16.56
N GLU A 105 1.33 4.54 -17.48
CA GLU A 105 1.84 5.91 -17.32
C GLU A 105 1.20 6.63 -16.12
N ASN A 106 0.03 6.19 -15.69
CA ASN A 106 -0.69 6.75 -14.54
C ASN A 106 -0.27 6.14 -13.20
N GLU A 107 0.61 5.15 -13.21
CA GLU A 107 1.14 4.52 -11.99
C GLU A 107 1.95 5.51 -11.15
N VAL A 108 2.63 6.43 -11.82
CA VAL A 108 3.57 7.36 -11.21
C VAL A 108 3.00 8.76 -11.25
N ARG A 109 2.72 9.33 -10.09
CA ARG A 109 2.23 10.69 -9.95
C ARG A 109 3.37 11.70 -9.98
N LEU A 110 3.09 12.86 -10.54
CA LEU A 110 3.98 14.02 -10.47
C LEU A 110 3.72 14.82 -9.18
N GLY A 111 4.77 15.22 -8.51
CA GLY A 111 4.70 16.00 -7.29
C GLY A 111 5.87 16.97 -7.13
N MET A 112 5.90 17.67 -6.00
CA MET A 112 7.04 18.54 -5.65
C MET A 112 8.31 17.69 -5.51
N ALA A 113 9.44 18.19 -6.01
CA ALA A 113 10.72 17.50 -5.94
C ALA A 113 11.05 17.06 -4.51
N LYS A 114 11.30 15.77 -4.32
CA LYS A 114 11.66 15.14 -3.04
C LYS A 114 12.63 14.01 -3.31
N SER A 115 13.71 13.94 -2.56
CA SER A 115 14.72 12.86 -2.70
C SER A 115 15.26 12.71 -4.13
N GLY A 116 15.43 13.82 -4.86
CA GLY A 116 16.03 13.82 -6.22
C GLY A 116 15.07 13.43 -7.34
N THR A 117 13.79 13.29 -7.10
CA THR A 117 12.78 12.99 -8.14
C THR A 117 11.53 13.86 -7.97
N THR A 118 10.76 13.99 -9.06
CA THR A 118 9.40 14.55 -9.07
C THR A 118 8.34 13.46 -9.31
N HIS A 119 8.75 12.20 -9.37
CA HIS A 119 7.90 11.04 -9.67
C HIS A 119 7.71 10.19 -8.43
N PHE A 120 6.46 9.81 -8.14
CA PHE A 120 6.10 9.11 -6.91
C PHE A 120 5.08 8.01 -7.16
N HIS A 121 5.31 6.84 -6.56
CA HIS A 121 4.21 5.93 -6.26
C HIS A 121 3.48 6.45 -5.03
N SER A 122 2.19 6.66 -5.15
CA SER A 122 1.40 7.26 -4.07
C SER A 122 0.37 6.31 -3.51
N TYR A 123 0.22 6.30 -2.20
CA TYR A 123 -0.90 5.63 -1.55
C TYR A 123 -1.52 6.52 -0.51
N ALA A 124 -2.82 6.30 -0.27
CA ALA A 124 -3.54 6.93 0.80
C ALA A 124 -3.90 5.90 1.88
N THR A 125 -3.81 6.30 3.13
CA THR A 125 -4.19 5.47 4.28
C THR A 125 -5.31 6.11 5.05
N LEU A 126 -6.15 5.27 5.66
CA LEU A 126 -7.21 5.66 6.58
C LEU A 126 -6.93 5.06 7.95
N ALA A 127 -6.85 5.89 8.97
CA ALA A 127 -6.55 5.47 10.32
C ALA A 127 -7.54 6.02 11.36
N ILE A 128 -7.75 5.28 12.45
CA ILE A 128 -8.28 5.81 13.71
C ILE A 128 -7.13 6.46 14.48
N VAL A 129 -7.36 7.69 14.95
CA VAL A 129 -6.45 8.40 15.85
C VAL A 129 -7.03 8.36 17.25
N HIS A 130 -6.36 7.70 18.18
CA HIS A 130 -6.82 7.56 19.56
C HIS A 130 -5.63 7.47 20.53
N ASP A 131 -5.65 8.28 21.59
CA ASP A 131 -4.63 8.31 22.64
C ASP A 131 -3.18 8.43 22.08
N ARG A 132 -2.98 9.35 21.13
CA ARG A 132 -1.68 9.56 20.43
C ARG A 132 -1.18 8.32 19.66
N ARG A 133 -2.07 7.34 19.41
CA ARG A 133 -1.79 6.17 18.58
C ARG A 133 -2.58 6.25 17.30
N ARG A 134 -2.03 5.66 16.26
CA ARG A 134 -2.64 5.54 14.95
C ARG A 134 -2.89 4.06 14.65
N TYR A 135 -4.10 3.73 14.26
CA TYR A 135 -4.50 2.38 13.91
C TYR A 135 -4.98 2.40 12.46
N GLU A 136 -4.15 1.86 11.58
CA GLU A 136 -4.48 1.80 10.15
C GLU A 136 -5.66 0.86 9.94
N LEU A 137 -6.64 1.33 9.17
CA LEU A 137 -7.86 0.59 8.84
C LEU A 137 -7.90 0.18 7.38
N ALA A 138 -7.34 1.00 6.51
CA ALA A 138 -7.32 0.76 5.08
C ALA A 138 -6.14 1.48 4.43
N ILE A 139 -5.71 0.91 3.32
CA ILE A 139 -4.73 1.47 2.39
C ILE A 139 -5.34 1.42 0.99
N THR A 140 -5.04 2.41 0.16
CA THR A 140 -5.39 2.39 -1.25
C THR A 140 -4.29 3.01 -2.09
N PHE A 141 -4.02 2.44 -3.26
CA PHE A 141 -3.12 3.02 -4.24
C PHE A 141 -3.77 4.27 -4.87
N VAL A 142 -2.98 5.28 -5.22
CA VAL A 142 -3.46 6.54 -5.80
C VAL A 142 -2.82 6.72 -7.17
N TRP A 143 -3.63 6.60 -8.21
CA TRP A 143 -3.22 6.74 -9.60
C TRP A 143 -3.13 8.22 -10.00
N ALA A 144 -2.32 8.52 -11.01
CA ALA A 144 -2.14 9.89 -11.48
C ALA A 144 -3.41 10.46 -12.15
N ASP A 145 -4.25 9.61 -12.71
CA ASP A 145 -5.52 9.95 -13.36
C ASP A 145 -6.73 9.99 -12.42
N GLU A 146 -6.53 9.72 -11.12
CA GLU A 146 -7.60 9.79 -10.13
C GLU A 146 -7.74 11.17 -9.48
N SER A 147 -8.97 11.57 -9.20
CA SER A 147 -9.21 12.74 -8.36
C SER A 147 -9.00 12.41 -6.87
N MET A 148 -8.56 13.39 -6.08
CA MET A 148 -8.45 13.22 -4.63
C MET A 148 -9.81 12.95 -3.97
N ALA A 149 -10.90 13.41 -4.57
CA ALA A 149 -12.26 13.13 -4.10
C ALA A 149 -12.60 11.64 -4.24
N ASP A 150 -12.25 11.00 -5.37
CA ASP A 150 -12.47 9.57 -5.57
C ASP A 150 -11.69 8.73 -4.56
N VAL A 151 -10.43 9.10 -4.30
CA VAL A 151 -9.60 8.45 -3.29
C VAL A 151 -10.23 8.54 -1.89
N VAL A 152 -10.67 9.74 -1.49
CA VAL A 152 -11.34 9.96 -0.21
C VAL A 152 -12.64 9.17 -0.13
N GLN A 153 -13.46 9.17 -1.17
CA GLN A 153 -14.72 8.41 -1.21
C GLN A 153 -14.45 6.90 -1.09
N ARG A 154 -13.43 6.38 -1.75
CA ARG A 154 -13.00 4.97 -1.65
C ARG A 154 -12.64 4.60 -0.21
N LEU A 155 -11.83 5.43 0.47
CA LEU A 155 -11.47 5.22 1.88
C LEU A 155 -12.68 5.36 2.82
N ILE A 156 -13.58 6.29 2.56
CA ILE A 156 -14.86 6.40 3.30
C ILE A 156 -15.72 5.15 3.09
N GLY A 157 -15.70 4.55 1.91
CA GLY A 157 -16.33 3.27 1.62
C GLY A 157 -15.83 2.15 2.55
N TYR A 158 -14.52 2.05 2.74
CA TYR A 158 -13.90 1.11 3.70
C TYR A 158 -14.37 1.37 5.14
N LYS A 159 -14.34 2.62 5.59
CA LYS A 159 -14.84 3.02 6.91
C LYS A 159 -16.31 2.60 7.11
N ASN A 160 -17.16 2.80 6.09
CA ASN A 160 -18.57 2.45 6.15
C ASN A 160 -18.78 0.93 6.27
N ARG A 161 -18.01 0.13 5.50
CA ARG A 161 -18.00 -1.34 5.59
C ARG A 161 -17.61 -1.81 6.99
N LEU A 162 -16.62 -1.19 7.60
CA LEU A 162 -16.17 -1.49 8.96
C LEU A 162 -17.10 -0.93 10.04
N LYS A 163 -18.14 -0.18 9.67
CA LYS A 163 -19.14 0.44 10.56
C LYS A 163 -18.51 1.38 11.61
N VAL A 164 -17.39 2.03 11.28
CA VAL A 164 -16.73 2.98 12.17
C VAL A 164 -17.51 4.29 12.20
N ARG A 165 -17.92 4.73 13.40
CA ARG A 165 -18.58 6.01 13.60
C ARG A 165 -17.55 7.12 13.77
N VAL A 166 -17.67 8.18 12.98
CA VAL A 166 -16.71 9.29 12.97
C VAL A 166 -17.21 10.44 13.83
N ARG A 167 -16.33 11.02 14.64
CA ARG A 167 -16.50 12.28 15.32
C ARG A 167 -15.91 13.43 14.50
N ARG A 168 -14.69 13.22 13.99
CA ARG A 168 -13.92 14.17 13.19
C ARG A 168 -13.02 13.43 12.20
N MET A 169 -12.91 13.96 11.00
CA MET A 169 -11.99 13.47 9.96
C MET A 169 -10.93 14.53 9.71
N TYR A 170 -9.68 14.14 9.80
CA TYR A 170 -8.52 14.95 9.41
C TYR A 170 -8.05 14.48 8.04
N LEU A 171 -7.77 15.42 7.17
CA LEU A 171 -7.25 15.16 5.83
C LEU A 171 -5.88 15.82 5.70
N ASP A 172 -4.91 15.10 5.14
CA ASP A 172 -3.63 15.69 4.80
C ASP A 172 -3.83 16.81 3.76
N LYS A 173 -2.92 17.78 3.76
CA LYS A 173 -2.92 18.90 2.82
C LYS A 173 -2.99 18.47 1.36
N GLY A 174 -2.44 17.30 1.01
CA GLY A 174 -2.52 16.72 -0.32
C GLY A 174 -3.94 16.46 -0.83
N PHE A 175 -4.93 16.39 0.07
CA PHE A 175 -6.37 16.25 -0.26
C PHE A 175 -7.14 17.58 -0.29
N CYS A 176 -6.49 18.71 -0.03
CA CYS A 176 -7.15 20.01 -0.06
C CYS A 176 -7.43 20.43 -1.51
N SER A 177 -8.52 19.95 -2.07
CA SER A 177 -9.08 20.38 -3.35
C SER A 177 -10.53 20.84 -3.16
N HIS A 178 -11.03 21.62 -4.11
CA HIS A 178 -12.41 22.14 -4.08
C HIS A 178 -13.44 21.00 -4.08
N ASP A 179 -13.08 19.84 -4.67
CA ASP A 179 -13.99 18.69 -4.83
C ASP A 179 -14.04 17.78 -3.58
N VAL A 180 -13.14 17.97 -2.63
CA VAL A 180 -13.07 17.22 -1.37
C VAL A 180 -13.76 17.96 -0.22
N MET A 181 -13.87 19.28 -0.30
CA MET A 181 -14.49 20.14 0.71
C MET A 181 -15.97 20.37 0.44
#